data_d6484090425449a418a5047a23dd65d0
#
_entry.id   d6484090425449a418a5047a23dd65d0
#
_cell.length_a   1.000
_cell.length_b   1.000
_cell.length_c   1.000
_cell.angle_alpha   90.00
_cell.angle_beta   90.00
_cell.angle_gamma   90.00
#
_symmetry.space_group_name_H-M   'P 1'
#
loop_
_entity.id
_entity.type
_entity.pdbx_description
1 polymer ?
#
loop_
_entity_poly.entity_id
_entity_poly.type
_entity_poly.pdbx_seq_one_letter_code
_entity_poly.pdbx_strand_id
1 'polypeptide(L)'
;IGECNQGQQFCEDGKWSDCVGEGNPTQEICDGIDNDCDGEIDEDVGNNDLVITCNINSCAGRKTCGDSECNLIGDIDGDGFCIELDNCPGEYNPNQKDSDWDGFGDVCDPNPLPSDTFTLEHTDETCRSSDNGTIKITIKGDFSLPFTVAVTGSPTGFSHTPESITGSDWSLASLKAGAYKVCLTTEAFPKLNQCFNVTIEEPVDLSVLSSINRENRQASLNLAGGTKYNILLNGNLITTYDNKIDLSLSPGINTIKVTTNLECQGVYEEIVFVSEDILLSPNPANSSSKLWVGGNDKDINITLFDITGRVIWTKNDQVPYSRSIDVSFSSIKSGLYILNVNSETINKTIKVIRK
;
A
#
# COMPACT_ATOMS: atom_id res chain seq x y z
N ILE A 1 40.42 60.72 30.74
CA ILE A 1 40.55 61.50 32.02
C ILE A 1 39.41 60.99 32.88
N GLY A 2 39.74 60.10 33.76
CA GLY A 2 38.80 59.38 34.60
C GLY A 2 38.24 60.19 35.76
N GLU A 3 37.46 59.55 36.61
CA GLU A 3 36.97 60.09 37.88
C GLU A 3 38.09 60.29 38.91
N CYS A 4 39.34 60.16 38.50
CA CYS A 4 40.53 60.24 39.31
C CYS A 4 40.85 61.71 39.63
N ASN A 5 40.47 62.11 40.83
CA ASN A 5 40.72 63.40 41.34
C ASN A 5 41.75 63.38 42.52
N GLN A 6 42.81 64.16 42.41
CA GLN A 6 43.69 64.36 43.57
C GLN A 6 42.92 65.05 44.67
N GLY A 7 42.77 64.37 45.83
CA GLY A 7 42.22 64.97 47.03
C GLY A 7 43.10 66.08 47.52
N GLN A 8 42.49 67.01 48.23
CA GLN A 8 43.17 68.11 48.86
C GLN A 8 43.17 67.94 50.38
N GLN A 9 44.31 68.13 51.03
CA GLN A 9 44.43 68.20 52.47
C GLN A 9 44.70 69.61 52.89
N PHE A 10 44.09 70.05 53.96
CA PHE A 10 44.24 71.33 54.54
C PHE A 10 44.95 71.21 55.88
N CYS A 11 45.88 72.08 56.18
CA CYS A 11 46.57 72.14 57.48
C CYS A 11 45.89 73.15 58.35
N GLU A 12 45.17 72.71 59.41
CA GLU A 12 44.58 73.51 60.46
C GLU A 12 45.21 73.15 61.82
N ASP A 13 45.66 74.15 62.55
CA ASP A 13 46.30 73.98 63.86
C ASP A 13 47.45 72.95 63.91
N GLY A 14 48.24 72.87 62.85
CA GLY A 14 49.39 71.96 62.74
C GLY A 14 49.07 70.49 62.51
N LYS A 15 47.85 70.19 62.16
CA LYS A 15 47.39 68.85 61.74
C LYS A 15 46.84 68.87 60.32
N TRP A 16 47.15 67.87 59.53
CA TRP A 16 46.53 67.72 58.24
C TRP A 16 45.12 67.15 58.36
N SER A 17 44.19 67.67 57.61
CA SER A 17 42.85 67.09 57.45
C SER A 17 42.94 65.74 56.72
N ASP A 18 41.85 64.99 56.79
CA ASP A 18 41.66 63.88 55.85
C ASP A 18 41.61 64.43 54.44
N CYS A 19 42.04 63.65 53.43
CA CYS A 19 41.93 63.99 52.02
C CYS A 19 40.46 64.20 51.65
N VAL A 20 40.18 65.32 51.03
CA VAL A 20 38.82 65.67 50.58
C VAL A 20 38.80 65.80 49.09
N GLY A 21 37.86 65.09 48.45
CA GLY A 21 37.66 65.13 47.00
C GLY A 21 38.58 64.25 46.22
N GLU A 22 39.24 63.25 46.87
CA GLU A 22 39.96 62.19 46.11
C GLU A 22 38.94 61.25 45.49
N GLY A 23 39.16 60.90 44.21
CA GLY A 23 38.51 59.75 43.55
C GLY A 23 39.32 58.53 43.85
N ASN A 24 38.73 57.52 44.56
CA ASN A 24 39.41 56.27 44.78
C ASN A 24 39.32 55.36 43.57
N PRO A 25 40.42 54.68 43.17
CA PRO A 25 40.38 53.68 42.09
C PRO A 25 39.29 52.63 42.34
N THR A 26 38.46 52.39 41.35
CA THR A 26 37.44 51.32 41.34
C THR A 26 37.72 50.40 40.18
N GLN A 27 37.08 49.23 40.19
CA GLN A 27 37.23 48.28 39.08
C GLN A 27 36.68 48.87 37.79
N GLU A 28 37.38 48.69 36.67
CA GLU A 28 36.98 49.11 35.35
C GLU A 28 35.58 48.59 34.97
N ILE A 29 34.79 49.48 34.36
CA ILE A 29 33.51 49.19 33.72
C ILE A 29 33.49 49.82 32.34
N CYS A 30 32.78 49.25 31.40
CA CYS A 30 32.69 49.71 30.01
C CYS A 30 31.89 51.05 29.91
N ASP A 31 32.46 52.16 30.24
CA ASP A 31 31.81 53.47 30.18
C ASP A 31 32.67 54.56 29.53
N GLY A 32 33.87 54.22 29.05
CA GLY A 32 34.81 55.12 28.42
C GLY A 32 35.55 56.03 29.39
N ILE A 33 35.63 55.65 30.68
CA ILE A 33 36.28 56.36 31.74
C ILE A 33 37.36 55.46 32.35
N ASP A 34 38.51 56.00 32.71
CA ASP A 34 39.55 55.36 33.49
C ASP A 34 39.08 55.31 34.97
N ASN A 35 38.47 54.16 35.39
CA ASN A 35 37.86 54.05 36.69
C ASN A 35 38.88 53.61 37.78
N ASP A 36 39.95 52.88 37.38
CA ASP A 36 40.96 52.43 38.32
C ASP A 36 42.19 53.33 38.40
N CYS A 37 42.22 54.38 37.56
CA CYS A 37 43.21 55.45 37.61
C CYS A 37 44.63 55.01 37.21
N ASP A 38 44.78 54.03 36.38
CA ASP A 38 46.09 53.54 35.91
C ASP A 38 46.54 54.20 34.62
N GLY A 39 45.68 54.91 33.91
CA GLY A 39 45.96 55.70 32.68
C GLY A 39 45.48 55.08 31.40
N GLU A 40 44.98 53.87 31.45
CA GLU A 40 44.26 53.20 30.36
C GLU A 40 42.75 53.42 30.55
N ILE A 41 41.90 52.92 29.63
CA ILE A 41 40.45 53.14 29.68
C ILE A 41 39.77 51.83 29.28
N ASP A 42 38.81 51.33 30.11
CA ASP A 42 38.02 50.14 29.84
C ASP A 42 38.87 48.86 29.65
N GLU A 43 39.95 48.70 30.47
CA GLU A 43 40.81 47.48 30.42
C GLU A 43 40.70 46.62 31.67
N ASP A 44 41.33 45.44 31.64
CA ASP A 44 41.44 44.56 32.80
C ASP A 44 42.77 44.78 33.57
N VAL A 45 42.96 44.13 34.72
CA VAL A 45 44.15 44.21 35.59
C VAL A 45 45.48 43.83 34.85
N GLY A 46 45.49 43.48 33.59
CA GLY A 46 46.64 43.14 32.77
C GLY A 46 46.79 44.07 31.58
N ASN A 47 46.12 45.18 31.54
CA ASN A 47 46.07 46.12 30.39
C ASN A 47 45.58 45.41 29.09
N ASN A 48 44.62 44.50 29.21
CA ASN A 48 43.91 43.94 28.07
C ASN A 48 42.52 44.57 28.00
N ASP A 49 41.93 44.56 26.82
CA ASP A 49 40.55 45.04 26.66
C ASP A 49 39.59 44.35 27.63
N LEU A 50 38.81 45.13 28.36
CA LEU A 50 37.86 44.61 29.32
C LEU A 50 36.77 43.75 28.66
N VAL A 51 36.68 42.50 29.07
CA VAL A 51 35.70 41.56 28.56
C VAL A 51 34.43 41.54 29.39
N ILE A 52 33.33 41.92 28.84
CA ILE A 52 32.00 41.94 29.47
C ILE A 52 31.12 40.81 28.96
N THR A 53 30.17 40.38 29.78
CA THR A 53 29.13 39.45 29.37
C THR A 53 28.04 40.14 28.59
N CYS A 54 27.58 39.50 27.52
CA CYS A 54 26.47 39.95 26.68
C CYS A 54 25.47 38.79 26.51
N ASN A 55 24.25 39.10 26.07
CA ASN A 55 23.23 38.09 25.79
C ASN A 55 22.52 38.44 24.47
N ILE A 56 22.40 37.44 23.58
CA ILE A 56 21.58 37.52 22.38
C ILE A 56 20.69 36.30 22.36
N ASN A 57 19.41 36.44 22.06
CA ASN A 57 18.43 35.35 22.01
C ASN A 57 18.46 34.43 23.25
N SER A 58 18.68 34.96 24.40
CA SER A 58 18.86 34.25 25.69
C SER A 58 20.16 33.43 25.81
N CYS A 59 21.05 33.50 24.88
CA CYS A 59 22.38 32.87 24.91
C CYS A 59 23.41 33.83 25.53
N ALA A 60 24.20 33.32 26.48
CA ALA A 60 25.29 34.07 27.08
C ALA A 60 26.46 34.18 26.09
N GLY A 61 27.05 35.32 26.01
CA GLY A 61 28.23 35.61 25.21
C GLY A 61 29.25 36.51 25.92
N ARG A 62 30.33 36.80 25.25
CA ARG A 62 31.38 37.72 25.68
C ARG A 62 31.73 38.67 24.54
N LYS A 63 32.00 39.91 24.89
CA LYS A 63 32.53 40.91 24.02
C LYS A 63 33.54 41.80 24.73
N THR A 64 34.47 42.42 24.01
CA THR A 64 35.33 43.44 24.55
C THR A 64 34.62 44.78 24.58
N CYS A 65 35.07 45.69 25.47
CA CYS A 65 34.60 47.07 25.45
C CYS A 65 34.86 47.69 24.08
N GLY A 66 33.87 48.36 23.49
CA GLY A 66 33.98 48.96 22.15
C GLY A 66 33.51 48.03 21.04
N ASP A 67 33.39 46.73 21.25
CA ASP A 67 32.84 45.84 20.25
C ASP A 67 31.30 45.99 20.12
N SER A 68 30.83 46.05 18.88
CA SER A 68 29.40 46.05 18.59
C SER A 68 28.78 44.64 18.66
N GLU A 69 29.60 43.63 18.50
CA GLU A 69 29.14 42.23 18.36
C GLU A 69 29.43 41.43 19.63
N CYS A 70 28.49 40.54 19.97
CA CYS A 70 28.57 39.61 21.08
C CYS A 70 28.93 38.24 20.57
N ASN A 71 30.09 37.68 20.98
CA ASN A 71 30.49 36.34 20.65
C ASN A 71 29.76 35.36 21.59
N LEU A 72 28.78 34.63 21.08
CA LEU A 72 27.99 33.69 21.86
C LEU A 72 28.81 32.46 22.25
N ILE A 73 28.62 32.03 23.50
CA ILE A 73 29.25 30.80 24.00
C ILE A 73 28.39 29.62 23.52
N GLY A 74 28.96 28.71 22.72
CA GLY A 74 28.28 27.52 22.24
C GLY A 74 27.44 27.76 20.95
N ASP A 75 27.60 28.90 20.29
CA ASP A 75 27.14 29.07 18.90
C ASP A 75 28.19 28.47 17.97
N ILE A 76 27.85 27.28 17.39
CA ILE A 76 28.81 26.47 16.63
C ILE A 76 28.91 26.91 15.16
N ASP A 77 27.77 27.29 14.56
CA ASP A 77 27.65 27.63 13.14
C ASP A 77 27.52 29.14 12.88
N GLY A 78 27.42 29.94 13.95
CA GLY A 78 27.44 31.40 13.87
C GLY A 78 26.11 32.02 13.47
N ASP A 79 25.01 31.35 13.68
CA ASP A 79 23.68 31.83 13.27
C ASP A 79 22.97 32.72 14.32
N GLY A 80 23.57 32.87 15.50
CA GLY A 80 23.06 33.68 16.59
C GLY A 80 22.28 32.93 17.65
N PHE A 81 22.25 31.60 17.60
CA PHE A 81 21.67 30.74 18.62
C PHE A 81 22.73 29.83 19.25
N CYS A 82 22.65 29.60 20.56
CA CYS A 82 23.53 28.65 21.24
C CYS A 82 22.96 27.23 21.15
N ILE A 83 23.82 26.22 21.27
CA ILE A 83 23.50 24.80 21.10
C ILE A 83 22.26 24.32 21.85
N GLU A 84 21.94 24.94 23.01
CA GLU A 84 20.79 24.56 23.86
C GLU A 84 19.46 25.12 23.30
N LEU A 85 19.51 26.14 22.45
CA LEU A 85 18.35 26.86 21.92
C LEU A 85 18.29 26.78 20.39
N ASP A 86 19.30 26.17 19.77
CA ASP A 86 19.44 26.00 18.34
C ASP A 86 18.82 24.67 17.91
N ASN A 87 17.87 24.72 16.99
CA ASN A 87 17.24 23.53 16.44
C ASN A 87 18.04 22.85 15.32
N CYS A 88 19.19 23.47 14.88
CA CYS A 88 20.16 22.88 13.94
C CYS A 88 21.61 23.22 14.32
N PRO A 89 22.19 22.74 15.43
CA PRO A 89 23.43 23.23 16.00
C PRO A 89 24.71 23.15 15.13
N GLY A 90 24.63 22.75 13.91
CA GLY A 90 25.76 22.65 12.99
C GLY A 90 25.46 23.13 11.57
N GLU A 91 24.31 23.72 11.35
CA GLU A 91 23.84 24.20 10.05
C GLU A 91 23.20 25.59 10.21
N TYR A 92 23.84 26.62 9.68
CA TYR A 92 23.43 28.02 9.78
C TYR A 92 21.96 28.25 9.42
N ASN A 93 21.10 28.55 10.38
CA ASN A 93 19.66 28.78 10.21
C ASN A 93 19.07 29.86 11.14
N PRO A 94 19.46 31.13 10.99
CA PRO A 94 19.13 32.21 11.94
C PRO A 94 17.64 32.50 12.07
N ASN A 95 16.78 31.91 11.25
CA ASN A 95 15.32 32.00 11.38
C ASN A 95 14.71 30.87 12.24
N GLN A 96 15.51 29.87 12.63
CA GLN A 96 15.10 28.73 13.46
C GLN A 96 13.79 28.08 12.99
N LYS A 97 13.59 28.02 11.65
CA LYS A 97 12.36 27.52 11.07
C LYS A 97 12.25 26.01 11.24
N ASP A 98 11.13 25.57 11.82
CA ASP A 98 10.72 24.20 12.07
C ASP A 98 9.27 24.07 11.56
N SER A 99 9.08 23.44 10.41
CA SER A 99 7.79 23.39 9.71
C SER A 99 6.85 22.34 10.24
N ASP A 100 7.36 21.30 10.89
CA ASP A 100 6.54 20.21 11.44
C ASP A 100 6.53 20.15 12.99
N TRP A 101 7.30 21.04 13.62
CA TRP A 101 7.35 21.23 15.08
C TRP A 101 7.87 20.01 15.85
N ASP A 102 8.80 19.26 15.24
CA ASP A 102 9.42 18.09 15.87
C ASP A 102 10.67 18.42 16.71
N GLY A 103 11.14 19.68 16.63
CA GLY A 103 12.29 20.18 17.34
C GLY A 103 13.59 20.21 16.53
N PHE A 104 13.59 19.71 15.30
CA PHE A 104 14.67 19.87 14.34
C PHE A 104 14.33 20.98 13.33
N GLY A 105 15.28 21.83 13.03
CA GLY A 105 15.06 22.89 12.03
C GLY A 105 15.03 22.34 10.60
N ASP A 106 14.23 22.99 9.74
CA ASP A 106 14.03 22.56 8.33
C ASP A 106 15.34 22.28 7.56
N VAL A 107 16.44 22.93 7.93
CA VAL A 107 17.74 22.86 7.23
C VAL A 107 18.48 21.56 7.57
N CYS A 108 18.39 21.11 8.80
CA CYS A 108 19.07 19.89 9.26
C CYS A 108 18.14 18.66 9.32
N ASP A 109 16.82 18.86 9.26
CA ASP A 109 15.83 17.82 9.34
C ASP A 109 15.77 17.02 8.02
N PRO A 110 15.85 15.66 8.08
CA PRO A 110 15.59 14.80 6.93
C PRO A 110 14.12 14.81 6.45
N ASN A 111 13.17 15.18 7.33
CA ASN A 111 11.74 15.19 7.05
C ASN A 111 11.07 16.49 7.50
N PRO A 112 11.43 17.64 6.93
CA PRO A 112 11.05 18.98 7.43
C PRO A 112 9.59 19.35 7.14
N LEU A 113 8.72 18.39 6.96
CA LEU A 113 7.31 18.59 6.65
C LEU A 113 6.43 17.75 7.59
N PRO A 114 5.25 18.24 7.97
CA PRO A 114 4.29 17.48 8.77
C PRO A 114 4.06 16.06 8.23
N SER A 115 3.97 15.07 9.10
CA SER A 115 3.90 13.65 8.74
C SER A 115 2.70 13.29 7.86
N ASP A 116 1.67 14.14 7.82
CA ASP A 116 0.48 13.98 6.99
C ASP A 116 0.48 14.84 5.71
N THR A 117 1.61 15.49 5.41
CA THR A 117 1.77 16.32 4.19
C THR A 117 1.50 15.49 2.93
N PHE A 118 1.97 14.26 2.89
CA PHE A 118 1.77 13.37 1.76
C PHE A 118 0.80 12.24 2.12
N THR A 119 -0.22 12.07 1.31
CA THR A 119 -1.11 10.91 1.37
C THR A 119 -0.94 10.10 0.09
N LEU A 120 -0.65 8.80 0.23
CA LEU A 120 -0.55 7.88 -0.89
C LEU A 120 -1.75 6.94 -0.89
N GLU A 121 -2.43 6.87 -2.03
CA GLU A 121 -3.52 5.95 -2.32
C GLU A 121 -3.14 5.10 -3.53
N HIS A 122 -3.66 3.89 -3.62
CA HIS A 122 -3.49 3.04 -4.78
C HIS A 122 -4.78 2.28 -5.10
N THR A 123 -4.88 1.81 -6.32
CA THR A 123 -5.88 0.82 -6.73
C THR A 123 -5.18 -0.39 -7.32
N ASP A 124 -5.68 -1.55 -7.00
CA ASP A 124 -5.24 -2.82 -7.55
C ASP A 124 -5.72 -3.01 -8.99
N GLU A 125 -5.18 -4.00 -9.68
CA GLU A 125 -5.70 -4.38 -10.98
C GLU A 125 -7.14 -4.89 -10.86
N THR A 126 -8.00 -4.49 -11.77
CA THR A 126 -9.41 -4.95 -11.78
C THR A 126 -9.55 -6.39 -12.26
N CYS A 127 -8.60 -6.85 -13.09
CA CYS A 127 -8.52 -8.20 -13.61
C CYS A 127 -7.05 -8.61 -13.72
N ARG A 128 -6.80 -9.89 -13.69
CA ARG A 128 -5.46 -10.44 -13.84
C ARG A 128 -4.82 -9.97 -15.14
N SER A 129 -3.60 -9.47 -15.04
CA SER A 129 -2.82 -8.93 -16.18
C SER A 129 -3.54 -7.81 -16.95
N SER A 130 -4.40 -7.05 -16.29
CA SER A 130 -5.07 -5.88 -16.90
C SER A 130 -4.16 -4.67 -16.98
N ASP A 131 -3.07 -4.67 -16.23
CA ASP A 131 -2.07 -3.59 -16.19
C ASP A 131 -2.72 -2.22 -15.94
N ASN A 132 -3.75 -2.16 -15.09
CA ASN A 132 -4.55 -0.96 -14.84
C ASN A 132 -4.54 -0.48 -13.38
N GLY A 133 -3.59 -0.96 -12.60
CA GLY A 133 -3.31 -0.44 -11.27
C GLY A 133 -2.94 1.04 -11.30
N THR A 134 -3.20 1.76 -10.22
CA THR A 134 -2.88 3.19 -10.10
C THR A 134 -2.22 3.50 -8.77
N ILE A 135 -1.38 4.52 -8.76
CA ILE A 135 -0.86 5.16 -7.55
C ILE A 135 -1.24 6.63 -7.62
N LYS A 136 -1.77 7.18 -6.54
CA LYS A 136 -2.10 8.59 -6.39
C LYS A 136 -1.40 9.15 -5.16
N ILE A 137 -0.79 10.33 -5.32
CA ILE A 137 -0.25 11.13 -4.21
C ILE A 137 -1.09 12.40 -4.12
N THR A 138 -1.51 12.72 -2.90
CA THR A 138 -2.13 14.00 -2.57
C THR A 138 -1.23 14.73 -1.59
N ILE A 139 -0.95 16.01 -1.88
CA ILE A 139 -0.13 16.89 -1.06
C ILE A 139 -1.07 17.83 -0.32
N LYS A 140 -1.04 17.79 1.02
CA LYS A 140 -1.82 18.68 1.88
C LYS A 140 -1.03 19.95 2.18
N GLY A 141 -1.74 21.06 2.32
CA GLY A 141 -1.17 22.36 2.65
C GLY A 141 -0.98 23.26 1.41
N ASP A 142 -0.62 24.50 1.66
CA ASP A 142 -0.38 25.52 0.62
C ASP A 142 1.11 25.53 0.25
N PHE A 143 1.60 24.37 -0.19
CA PHE A 143 3.00 24.27 -0.64
C PHE A 143 3.08 24.69 -2.11
N SER A 144 3.57 25.90 -2.34
CA SER A 144 3.92 26.38 -3.68
C SER A 144 5.25 25.78 -4.21
N LEU A 145 5.80 24.80 -3.48
CA LEU A 145 7.09 24.18 -3.79
C LEU A 145 6.91 23.06 -4.81
N PRO A 146 7.73 22.98 -5.85
CA PRO A 146 7.74 21.85 -6.75
C PRO A 146 8.36 20.62 -6.05
N PHE A 147 7.64 19.51 -6.06
CA PHE A 147 8.17 18.22 -5.65
C PHE A 147 8.51 17.37 -6.88
N THR A 148 9.57 16.58 -6.79
CA THR A 148 9.93 15.59 -7.80
C THR A 148 9.52 14.22 -7.30
N VAL A 149 8.70 13.50 -8.08
CA VAL A 149 8.28 12.12 -7.82
C VAL A 149 9.11 11.17 -8.67
N ALA A 150 9.72 10.19 -8.04
CA ALA A 150 10.39 9.07 -8.68
C ALA A 150 9.71 7.77 -8.27
N VAL A 151 9.36 6.91 -9.24
CA VAL A 151 8.77 5.60 -8.97
C VAL A 151 9.66 4.51 -9.55
N THR A 152 10.02 3.57 -8.71
CA THR A 152 10.78 2.36 -9.09
C THR A 152 10.05 1.12 -8.58
N GLY A 153 10.29 -0.06 -9.16
CA GLY A 153 9.64 -1.23 -8.61
C GLY A 153 9.70 -2.49 -9.45
N SER A 154 8.85 -3.42 -9.11
CA SER A 154 8.58 -4.68 -9.80
C SER A 154 7.27 -4.56 -10.59
N PRO A 155 7.21 -5.05 -11.82
CA PRO A 155 8.15 -6.03 -12.39
C PRO A 155 9.56 -5.48 -12.54
N THR A 156 10.56 -6.36 -12.41
CA THR A 156 11.98 -5.99 -12.35
C THR A 156 12.37 -5.02 -13.45
N GLY A 157 12.92 -3.87 -13.06
CA GLY A 157 13.36 -2.83 -13.98
C GLY A 157 12.31 -1.76 -14.28
N PHE A 158 11.15 -1.75 -13.63
CA PHE A 158 10.22 -0.63 -13.75
C PHE A 158 10.86 0.63 -13.16
N SER A 159 10.89 1.69 -13.95
CA SER A 159 11.33 3.01 -13.53
C SER A 159 10.53 4.05 -14.30
N HIS A 160 9.76 4.84 -13.59
CA HIS A 160 9.11 6.02 -14.14
C HIS A 160 10.11 7.17 -14.14
N THR A 161 10.18 7.92 -15.25
CA THR A 161 11.03 9.12 -15.32
C THR A 161 10.61 10.09 -14.23
N PRO A 162 11.55 10.62 -13.42
CA PRO A 162 11.22 11.59 -12.38
C PRO A 162 10.44 12.78 -12.97
N GLU A 163 9.31 13.10 -12.35
CA GLU A 163 8.39 14.14 -12.80
C GLU A 163 8.20 15.19 -11.70
N SER A 164 8.21 16.46 -12.08
CA SER A 164 7.97 17.57 -11.15
C SER A 164 6.47 17.83 -11.02
N ILE A 165 5.96 17.79 -9.79
CA ILE A 165 4.58 18.15 -9.44
C ILE A 165 4.55 19.56 -8.85
N THR A 166 3.63 20.37 -9.40
CA THR A 166 3.39 21.75 -8.96
C THR A 166 1.98 21.97 -8.42
N GLY A 167 1.21 20.89 -8.26
CA GLY A 167 -0.15 20.91 -7.75
C GLY A 167 -0.32 20.07 -6.49
N SER A 168 -1.57 19.97 -6.02
CA SER A 168 -1.94 19.18 -4.83
C SER A 168 -2.05 17.68 -5.09
N ASP A 169 -2.11 17.25 -6.36
CA ASP A 169 -2.35 15.87 -6.74
C ASP A 169 -1.43 15.42 -7.87
N TRP A 170 -0.98 14.18 -7.78
CA TRP A 170 -0.28 13.49 -8.84
C TRP A 170 -0.75 12.04 -8.93
N SER A 171 -0.78 11.47 -10.14
CA SER A 171 -1.18 10.09 -10.32
C SER A 171 -0.42 9.40 -11.44
N LEU A 172 -0.11 8.12 -11.22
CA LEU A 172 0.47 7.22 -12.20
C LEU A 172 -0.48 6.05 -12.41
N ALA A 173 -0.83 5.79 -13.66
CA ALA A 173 -1.75 4.73 -14.05
C ALA A 173 -1.04 3.67 -14.91
N SER A 174 -1.78 2.64 -15.31
CA SER A 174 -1.30 1.53 -16.14
C SER A 174 -0.17 0.74 -15.47
N LEU A 175 -0.29 0.56 -14.15
CA LEU A 175 0.66 -0.21 -13.36
C LEU A 175 0.25 -1.69 -13.33
N LYS A 176 1.25 -2.55 -13.48
CA LYS A 176 1.14 -4.00 -13.30
C LYS A 176 1.11 -4.37 -11.84
N ALA A 177 0.59 -5.54 -11.53
CA ALA A 177 0.75 -6.13 -10.20
C ALA A 177 2.23 -6.23 -9.83
N GLY A 178 2.56 -5.81 -8.61
CA GLY A 178 3.93 -5.79 -8.11
C GLY A 178 4.17 -4.78 -7.00
N ALA A 179 5.38 -4.77 -6.47
CA ALA A 179 5.81 -3.85 -5.43
C ALA A 179 6.48 -2.60 -6.04
N TYR A 180 6.09 -1.44 -5.57
CA TYR A 180 6.59 -0.15 -6.02
C TYR A 180 7.14 0.66 -4.85
N LYS A 181 8.19 1.42 -5.12
CA LYS A 181 8.73 2.42 -4.21
C LYS A 181 8.56 3.79 -4.85
N VAL A 182 7.85 4.67 -4.16
CA VAL A 182 7.55 6.03 -4.60
C VAL A 182 8.30 6.99 -3.68
N CYS A 183 9.20 7.80 -4.21
CA CYS A 183 9.99 8.75 -3.46
C CYS A 183 9.72 10.19 -3.93
N LEU A 184 9.54 11.07 -2.95
CA LEU A 184 9.39 12.51 -3.18
C LEU A 184 10.63 13.24 -2.68
N THR A 185 11.12 14.17 -3.50
CA THR A 185 12.23 15.08 -3.19
C THR A 185 11.86 16.48 -3.60
N THR A 186 12.53 17.50 -3.05
CA THR A 186 12.42 18.89 -3.50
C THR A 186 13.74 19.60 -3.35
N GLU A 187 14.01 20.59 -4.23
CA GLU A 187 15.21 21.43 -4.13
C GLU A 187 15.14 22.37 -2.92
N ALA A 188 13.93 22.71 -2.45
CA ALA A 188 13.76 23.58 -1.29
C ALA A 188 14.25 22.93 0.01
N PHE A 189 14.18 21.61 0.10
CA PHE A 189 14.66 20.81 1.23
C PHE A 189 15.56 19.68 0.70
N PRO A 190 16.86 19.93 0.48
CA PRO A 190 17.75 18.95 -0.16
C PRO A 190 17.92 17.64 0.60
N LYS A 191 17.64 17.63 1.90
CA LYS A 191 17.67 16.41 2.77
C LYS A 191 16.38 15.61 2.70
N LEU A 192 15.26 16.19 2.26
CA LEU A 192 13.99 15.51 2.14
C LEU A 192 14.04 14.41 1.09
N ASN A 193 13.80 13.18 1.52
CA ASN A 193 13.63 12.01 0.66
C ASN A 193 12.54 11.10 1.25
N GLN A 194 11.30 11.54 1.15
CA GLN A 194 10.16 10.82 1.66
C GLN A 194 9.78 9.69 0.70
N CYS A 195 9.87 8.45 1.14
CA CYS A 195 9.58 7.28 0.32
C CYS A 195 8.45 6.43 0.90
N PHE A 196 7.60 5.92 0.02
CA PHE A 196 6.49 5.02 0.31
C PHE A 196 6.68 3.70 -0.44
N ASN A 197 6.35 2.60 0.22
CA ASN A 197 6.25 1.30 -0.43
C ASN A 197 4.77 0.98 -0.63
N VAL A 198 4.41 0.58 -1.83
CA VAL A 198 3.04 0.20 -2.20
C VAL A 198 3.07 -1.09 -3.01
N THR A 199 2.09 -1.95 -2.78
CA THR A 199 1.91 -3.17 -3.57
C THR A 199 0.60 -3.05 -4.33
N ILE A 200 0.66 -3.21 -5.65
CA ILE A 200 -0.49 -3.36 -6.53
C ILE A 200 -0.73 -4.87 -6.65
N GLU A 201 -1.92 -5.32 -6.31
CA GLU A 201 -2.31 -6.72 -6.40
C GLU A 201 -3.11 -6.98 -7.68
N GLU A 202 -3.14 -8.25 -8.14
CA GLU A 202 -4.04 -8.69 -9.19
C GLU A 202 -5.02 -9.74 -8.64
N PRO A 203 -6.29 -9.76 -9.10
CA PRO A 203 -7.22 -10.80 -8.71
C PRO A 203 -6.76 -12.17 -9.19
N VAL A 204 -6.89 -13.18 -8.35
CA VAL A 204 -6.66 -14.57 -8.74
C VAL A 204 -7.87 -15.13 -9.49
N ASP A 205 -7.67 -16.11 -10.35
CA ASP A 205 -8.74 -16.76 -11.10
C ASP A 205 -9.71 -17.49 -10.16
N LEU A 206 -10.99 -17.58 -10.58
CA LEU A 206 -11.98 -18.41 -9.90
C LEU A 206 -11.52 -19.87 -9.90
N SER A 207 -11.49 -20.48 -8.72
CA SER A 207 -11.22 -21.89 -8.54
C SER A 207 -12.40 -22.54 -7.82
N VAL A 208 -12.93 -23.63 -8.38
CA VAL A 208 -14.00 -24.41 -7.81
C VAL A 208 -13.62 -25.88 -7.77
N LEU A 209 -13.64 -26.46 -6.56
CA LEU A 209 -13.48 -27.89 -6.38
C LEU A 209 -14.84 -28.47 -5.95
N SER A 210 -15.45 -29.27 -6.81
CA SER A 210 -16.73 -29.91 -6.54
C SER A 210 -16.55 -31.34 -6.02
N SER A 211 -17.43 -31.73 -5.11
CA SER A 211 -17.56 -33.10 -4.62
C SER A 211 -19.04 -33.49 -4.63
N ILE A 212 -19.38 -34.54 -5.37
CA ILE A 212 -20.78 -34.96 -5.57
C ILE A 212 -21.09 -36.19 -4.76
N ASN A 213 -22.03 -36.07 -3.84
CA ASN A 213 -22.65 -37.20 -3.13
C ASN A 213 -24.01 -37.52 -3.79
N ARG A 214 -24.04 -38.56 -4.63
CA ARG A 214 -25.22 -38.92 -5.40
C ARG A 214 -26.31 -39.54 -4.54
N GLU A 215 -25.94 -40.28 -3.51
CA GLU A 215 -26.90 -40.94 -2.57
C GLU A 215 -27.71 -39.90 -1.81
N ASN A 216 -27.05 -38.87 -1.31
CA ASN A 216 -27.68 -37.76 -0.59
C ASN A 216 -28.15 -36.63 -1.53
N ARG A 217 -27.90 -36.74 -2.83
CA ARG A 217 -28.23 -35.73 -3.84
C ARG A 217 -27.67 -34.34 -3.44
N GLN A 218 -26.39 -34.32 -3.10
CA GLN A 218 -25.70 -33.11 -2.65
C GLN A 218 -24.44 -32.85 -3.45
N ALA A 219 -24.20 -31.60 -3.78
CA ALA A 219 -22.94 -31.13 -4.29
C ALA A 219 -22.29 -30.18 -3.28
N SER A 220 -21.07 -30.51 -2.84
CA SER A 220 -20.26 -29.65 -1.99
C SER A 220 -19.24 -28.91 -2.85
N LEU A 221 -19.26 -27.59 -2.87
CA LEU A 221 -18.34 -26.75 -3.60
C LEU A 221 -17.38 -26.08 -2.64
N ASN A 222 -16.07 -26.24 -2.87
CA ASN A 222 -15.03 -25.38 -2.27
C ASN A 222 -14.65 -24.31 -3.29
N LEU A 223 -14.74 -23.07 -2.87
CA LEU A 223 -14.65 -21.88 -3.71
C LEU A 223 -13.42 -21.05 -3.32
N ALA A 224 -12.67 -20.56 -4.30
CA ALA A 224 -11.56 -19.65 -4.08
C ALA A 224 -11.42 -18.65 -5.24
N GLY A 225 -10.69 -17.57 -5.02
CA GLY A 225 -10.41 -16.52 -6.00
C GLY A 225 -11.34 -15.31 -5.92
N GLY A 226 -12.52 -15.44 -5.31
CA GLY A 226 -13.47 -14.33 -5.14
C GLY A 226 -13.78 -14.03 -3.68
N THR A 227 -14.39 -12.87 -3.45
CA THR A 227 -14.96 -12.49 -2.14
C THR A 227 -16.48 -12.68 -2.11
N LYS A 228 -17.08 -12.81 -3.30
CA LYS A 228 -18.52 -13.04 -3.49
C LYS A 228 -18.70 -13.99 -4.66
N TYR A 229 -19.50 -15.01 -4.48
CA TYR A 229 -19.79 -16.03 -5.49
C TYR A 229 -21.26 -16.03 -5.83
N ASN A 230 -21.56 -16.06 -7.13
CA ASN A 230 -22.87 -16.22 -7.70
C ASN A 230 -22.98 -17.61 -8.31
N ILE A 231 -23.87 -18.44 -7.76
CA ILE A 231 -24.06 -19.84 -8.15
C ILE A 231 -25.43 -19.99 -8.77
N LEU A 232 -25.48 -20.41 -10.03
CA LEU A 232 -26.72 -20.74 -10.71
C LEU A 232 -26.90 -22.26 -10.65
N LEU A 233 -27.80 -22.74 -9.83
CA LEU A 233 -28.22 -24.15 -9.77
C LEU A 233 -29.54 -24.30 -10.52
N ASN A 234 -29.52 -25.00 -11.66
CA ASN A 234 -30.70 -25.20 -12.51
C ASN A 234 -31.42 -23.89 -12.86
N GLY A 235 -30.64 -22.78 -13.04
CA GLY A 235 -31.15 -21.44 -13.32
C GLY A 235 -31.56 -20.63 -12.07
N ASN A 236 -31.57 -21.21 -10.89
CA ASN A 236 -31.83 -20.48 -9.64
C ASN A 236 -30.53 -19.89 -9.09
N LEU A 237 -30.51 -18.57 -8.83
CA LEU A 237 -29.38 -17.85 -8.30
C LEU A 237 -29.26 -18.02 -6.79
N ILE A 238 -28.08 -18.43 -6.34
CA ILE A 238 -27.65 -18.50 -4.94
C ILE A 238 -26.42 -17.63 -4.83
N THR A 239 -26.37 -16.76 -3.84
CA THR A 239 -25.18 -15.92 -3.57
C THR A 239 -24.59 -16.28 -2.23
N THR A 240 -23.25 -16.43 -2.17
CA THR A 240 -22.52 -16.68 -0.94
C THR A 240 -21.22 -15.86 -0.89
N TYR A 241 -20.75 -15.61 0.33
CA TYR A 241 -19.44 -15.05 0.65
C TYR A 241 -18.51 -16.07 1.29
N ASP A 242 -19.03 -17.29 1.52
CA ASP A 242 -18.30 -18.38 2.14
C ASP A 242 -17.48 -19.15 1.10
N ASN A 243 -16.33 -19.63 1.51
CA ASN A 243 -15.45 -20.46 0.68
C ASN A 243 -15.96 -21.90 0.51
N LYS A 244 -17.09 -22.25 1.10
CA LYS A 244 -17.72 -23.56 1.00
C LYS A 244 -19.23 -23.43 1.01
N ILE A 245 -19.88 -24.20 0.13
CA ILE A 245 -21.34 -24.29 0.08
C ILE A 245 -21.77 -25.71 -0.30
N ASP A 246 -22.85 -26.16 0.31
CA ASP A 246 -23.53 -27.43 -0.02
C ASP A 246 -24.83 -27.13 -0.77
N LEU A 247 -24.99 -27.73 -1.94
CA LEU A 247 -26.13 -27.57 -2.83
C LEU A 247 -26.97 -28.84 -2.85
N SER A 248 -28.28 -28.72 -2.70
CA SER A 248 -29.21 -29.83 -2.86
C SER A 248 -29.55 -30.01 -4.34
N LEU A 249 -29.28 -31.19 -4.88
CA LEU A 249 -29.51 -31.55 -6.29
C LEU A 249 -30.91 -32.16 -6.49
N SER A 250 -31.54 -31.77 -7.59
CA SER A 250 -32.80 -32.40 -8.03
C SER A 250 -32.52 -33.75 -8.69
N PRO A 251 -33.48 -34.67 -8.66
CA PRO A 251 -33.37 -35.89 -9.50
C PRO A 251 -33.23 -35.53 -10.98
N GLY A 252 -32.35 -36.25 -11.69
CA GLY A 252 -32.06 -35.99 -13.11
C GLY A 252 -30.84 -35.13 -13.34
N ILE A 253 -30.85 -34.36 -14.41
CA ILE A 253 -29.74 -33.48 -14.81
C ILE A 253 -29.78 -32.17 -14.03
N ASN A 254 -28.67 -31.84 -13.39
CA ASN A 254 -28.46 -30.57 -12.72
C ASN A 254 -27.33 -29.80 -13.43
N THR A 255 -27.50 -28.50 -13.56
CA THR A 255 -26.49 -27.59 -14.06
C THR A 255 -26.03 -26.67 -12.94
N ILE A 256 -24.72 -26.63 -12.73
CA ILE A 256 -24.08 -25.74 -11.76
C ILE A 256 -23.20 -24.79 -12.56
N LYS A 257 -23.41 -23.50 -12.38
CA LYS A 257 -22.54 -22.46 -12.92
C LYS A 257 -22.12 -21.52 -11.80
N VAL A 258 -20.82 -21.28 -11.65
CA VAL A 258 -20.27 -20.39 -10.63
C VAL A 258 -19.53 -19.26 -11.29
N THR A 259 -19.79 -18.05 -10.84
CA THR A 259 -19.10 -16.81 -11.20
C THR A 259 -18.81 -16.00 -9.95
N THR A 260 -17.92 -15.04 -10.04
CA THR A 260 -17.68 -14.05 -8.97
C THR A 260 -18.31 -12.70 -9.33
N ASN A 261 -18.01 -11.67 -8.55
CA ASN A 261 -18.37 -10.28 -8.87
C ASN A 261 -17.44 -9.66 -9.93
N LEU A 262 -16.34 -10.33 -10.30
CA LEU A 262 -15.42 -9.91 -11.36
C LEU A 262 -15.54 -10.88 -12.54
N GLU A 263 -16.09 -10.40 -13.66
CA GLU A 263 -16.34 -11.23 -14.85
C GLU A 263 -15.06 -11.88 -15.41
N CYS A 264 -13.91 -11.23 -15.22
CA CYS A 264 -12.63 -11.69 -15.73
C CYS A 264 -12.00 -12.84 -14.91
N GLN A 265 -12.51 -13.18 -13.74
CA GLN A 265 -12.00 -14.31 -12.96
C GLN A 265 -12.39 -15.68 -13.52
N GLY A 266 -13.21 -15.67 -14.58
CA GLY A 266 -13.65 -16.87 -15.25
C GLY A 266 -15.00 -17.40 -14.77
N VAL A 267 -15.39 -18.52 -15.37
CA VAL A 267 -16.67 -19.18 -15.13
C VAL A 267 -16.42 -20.66 -14.93
N TYR A 268 -16.97 -21.22 -13.87
CA TYR A 268 -17.02 -22.66 -13.67
C TYR A 268 -18.40 -23.17 -14.09
N GLU A 269 -18.43 -24.26 -14.87
CA GLU A 269 -19.68 -24.94 -15.26
C GLU A 269 -19.53 -26.44 -15.09
N GLU A 270 -20.51 -27.06 -14.45
CA GLU A 270 -20.58 -28.51 -14.26
C GLU A 270 -22.00 -29.02 -14.50
N ILE A 271 -22.10 -30.17 -15.16
CA ILE A 271 -23.37 -30.90 -15.31
C ILE A 271 -23.30 -32.16 -14.47
N VAL A 272 -24.24 -32.31 -13.54
CA VAL A 272 -24.29 -33.41 -12.60
C VAL A 272 -25.58 -34.20 -12.83
N PHE A 273 -25.46 -35.50 -13.10
CA PHE A 273 -26.59 -36.39 -13.19
C PHE A 273 -26.79 -37.16 -11.87
N VAL A 274 -27.99 -37.07 -11.32
CA VAL A 274 -28.37 -37.71 -10.06
C VAL A 274 -29.68 -38.48 -10.28
N SER A 275 -29.60 -39.76 -10.51
CA SER A 275 -30.74 -40.68 -10.71
C SER A 275 -30.27 -42.10 -10.48
N GLU A 276 -31.22 -42.99 -10.17
CA GLU A 276 -31.04 -44.45 -10.23
C GLU A 276 -31.36 -45.00 -11.61
N ASP A 277 -31.98 -44.21 -12.47
CA ASP A 277 -32.41 -44.60 -13.80
C ASP A 277 -31.44 -44.11 -14.87
N ILE A 278 -31.63 -44.59 -16.11
CA ILE A 278 -30.92 -44.21 -17.33
C ILE A 278 -31.80 -43.18 -18.07
N LEU A 279 -31.14 -42.14 -18.61
CA LEU A 279 -31.78 -41.16 -19.48
C LEU A 279 -31.00 -41.04 -20.82
N LEU A 280 -31.68 -41.10 -21.96
CA LEU A 280 -31.11 -40.76 -23.24
C LEU A 280 -31.65 -39.40 -23.68
N SER A 281 -30.77 -38.43 -23.89
CA SER A 281 -31.16 -37.06 -24.28
C SER A 281 -30.15 -36.45 -25.26
N PRO A 282 -30.63 -35.76 -26.32
CA PRO A 282 -32.01 -35.65 -26.76
C PRO A 282 -32.57 -36.96 -27.33
N ASN A 283 -33.87 -37.18 -27.14
CA ASN A 283 -34.64 -38.24 -27.81
C ASN A 283 -36.01 -37.65 -28.17
N PRO A 284 -36.32 -37.36 -29.42
CA PRO A 284 -35.67 -37.81 -30.68
C PRO A 284 -34.24 -37.34 -30.88
N ALA A 285 -33.38 -38.21 -31.36
CA ALA A 285 -31.98 -38.00 -31.62
C ALA A 285 -31.72 -37.48 -33.08
N ASN A 286 -30.75 -36.61 -33.21
CA ASN A 286 -30.16 -36.29 -34.51
C ASN A 286 -29.01 -37.27 -34.83
N SER A 287 -27.77 -36.81 -34.94
CA SER A 287 -26.58 -37.64 -35.18
C SER A 287 -26.06 -38.32 -33.92
N SER A 288 -26.35 -37.78 -32.76
CA SER A 288 -25.91 -38.27 -31.45
C SER A 288 -26.85 -37.91 -30.30
N SER A 289 -26.73 -38.61 -29.20
CA SER A 289 -27.35 -38.28 -27.91
C SER A 289 -26.43 -38.64 -26.78
N LYS A 290 -26.61 -38.04 -25.60
CA LYS A 290 -25.93 -38.46 -24.39
C LYS A 290 -26.81 -39.46 -23.61
N LEU A 291 -26.19 -40.59 -23.29
CA LEU A 291 -26.75 -41.57 -22.39
C LEU A 291 -26.26 -41.28 -20.98
N TRP A 292 -27.17 -40.85 -20.11
CA TRP A 292 -26.91 -40.61 -18.70
C TRP A 292 -27.17 -41.85 -17.92
N VAL A 293 -26.19 -42.30 -17.14
CA VAL A 293 -26.24 -43.59 -16.42
C VAL A 293 -26.40 -43.33 -14.93
N GLY A 294 -27.51 -43.78 -14.38
CA GLY A 294 -27.78 -43.69 -12.95
C GLY A 294 -26.94 -44.69 -12.14
N GLY A 295 -27.17 -44.69 -10.82
CA GLY A 295 -26.47 -45.60 -9.90
C GLY A 295 -24.96 -45.42 -9.86
N ASN A 296 -24.25 -46.49 -9.45
CA ASN A 296 -22.79 -46.48 -9.23
C ASN A 296 -22.01 -47.43 -10.13
N ASP A 297 -22.69 -48.12 -11.05
CA ASP A 297 -22.03 -49.09 -11.97
C ASP A 297 -20.90 -48.45 -12.77
N LYS A 298 -19.82 -49.20 -12.95
CA LYS A 298 -18.59 -48.73 -13.65
C LYS A 298 -18.51 -49.15 -15.08
N ASP A 299 -19.10 -50.33 -15.40
CA ASP A 299 -19.06 -50.91 -16.73
C ASP A 299 -20.48 -51.03 -17.27
N ILE A 300 -20.64 -50.79 -18.56
CA ILE A 300 -21.93 -50.82 -19.24
C ILE A 300 -21.82 -51.43 -20.64
N ASN A 301 -22.80 -52.24 -20.98
CA ASN A 301 -23.00 -52.78 -22.33
C ASN A 301 -24.21 -52.04 -22.95
N ILE A 302 -24.01 -51.52 -24.15
CA ILE A 302 -25.01 -50.77 -24.91
C ILE A 302 -25.20 -51.44 -26.24
N THR A 303 -26.42 -51.93 -26.55
CA THR A 303 -26.74 -52.60 -27.81
C THR A 303 -27.90 -51.88 -28.50
N LEU A 304 -27.72 -51.51 -29.74
CA LEU A 304 -28.75 -50.92 -30.59
C LEU A 304 -29.35 -51.96 -31.52
N PHE A 305 -30.68 -52.04 -31.51
CA PHE A 305 -31.45 -52.93 -32.38
C PHE A 305 -32.33 -52.11 -33.33
N ASP A 306 -32.61 -52.67 -34.52
CA ASP A 306 -33.72 -52.21 -35.33
C ASP A 306 -35.07 -52.76 -34.78
N ILE A 307 -36.18 -52.31 -35.38
CA ILE A 307 -37.53 -52.74 -34.96
C ILE A 307 -37.82 -54.24 -35.21
N THR A 308 -36.99 -54.92 -35.99
CA THR A 308 -37.10 -56.37 -36.25
C THR A 308 -36.31 -57.21 -35.26
N GLY A 309 -35.56 -56.58 -34.32
CA GLY A 309 -34.73 -57.22 -33.32
C GLY A 309 -33.32 -57.54 -33.81
N ARG A 310 -32.91 -57.10 -34.99
CA ARG A 310 -31.56 -57.25 -35.53
C ARG A 310 -30.61 -56.27 -34.85
N VAL A 311 -29.47 -56.77 -34.36
CA VAL A 311 -28.40 -55.94 -33.79
C VAL A 311 -27.79 -55.05 -34.92
N ILE A 312 -27.78 -53.76 -34.68
CA ILE A 312 -27.09 -52.77 -35.52
C ILE A 312 -25.63 -52.61 -35.07
N TRP A 313 -25.46 -52.44 -33.77
CA TRP A 313 -24.13 -52.37 -33.13
C TRP A 313 -24.25 -52.70 -31.63
N THR A 314 -23.10 -53.10 -31.06
CA THR A 314 -22.93 -53.29 -29.61
C THR A 314 -21.64 -52.57 -29.21
N LYS A 315 -21.67 -51.91 -28.06
CA LYS A 315 -20.55 -51.21 -27.47
C LYS A 315 -20.46 -51.56 -25.97
N ASN A 316 -19.25 -51.91 -25.50
CA ASN A 316 -18.92 -51.97 -24.08
C ASN A 316 -18.14 -50.73 -23.74
N ASP A 317 -18.50 -50.06 -22.67
CA ASP A 317 -17.88 -48.80 -22.25
C ASP A 317 -17.74 -48.74 -20.73
N GLN A 318 -16.78 -47.94 -20.27
CA GLN A 318 -16.69 -47.57 -18.84
C GLN A 318 -17.50 -46.29 -18.61
N VAL A 319 -18.27 -46.32 -17.54
CA VAL A 319 -19.06 -45.14 -17.15
C VAL A 319 -18.14 -44.08 -16.53
N PRO A 320 -17.95 -42.93 -17.21
CA PRO A 320 -17.08 -41.91 -16.69
C PRO A 320 -17.64 -41.25 -15.42
N TYR A 321 -16.81 -40.46 -14.71
CA TYR A 321 -17.24 -39.74 -13.51
C TYR A 321 -18.45 -38.84 -13.77
N SER A 322 -18.52 -38.22 -14.94
CA SER A 322 -19.65 -37.40 -15.41
C SER A 322 -20.96 -38.17 -15.55
N ARG A 323 -20.90 -39.49 -15.52
CA ARG A 323 -22.03 -40.40 -15.72
C ARG A 323 -22.71 -40.26 -17.08
N SER A 324 -22.03 -39.68 -18.09
CA SER A 324 -22.58 -39.51 -19.43
C SER A 324 -21.71 -40.14 -20.51
N ILE A 325 -22.33 -40.87 -21.42
CA ILE A 325 -21.68 -41.56 -22.54
C ILE A 325 -22.28 -41.04 -23.86
N ASP A 326 -21.43 -40.68 -24.80
CA ASP A 326 -21.91 -40.28 -26.12
C ASP A 326 -22.30 -41.49 -26.98
N VAL A 327 -23.54 -41.49 -27.44
CA VAL A 327 -24.12 -42.52 -28.29
C VAL A 327 -24.33 -41.94 -29.68
N SER A 328 -23.62 -42.49 -30.68
CA SER A 328 -23.71 -42.05 -32.06
C SER A 328 -24.79 -42.79 -32.85
N PHE A 329 -25.58 -42.04 -33.59
CA PHE A 329 -26.59 -42.50 -34.52
C PHE A 329 -26.30 -42.06 -35.95
N SER A 330 -25.10 -41.58 -36.25
CA SER A 330 -24.74 -41.00 -37.58
C SER A 330 -24.74 -42.00 -38.72
N SER A 331 -24.49 -43.29 -38.41
CA SER A 331 -24.41 -44.38 -39.39
C SER A 331 -25.76 -45.03 -39.71
N ILE A 332 -26.85 -44.61 -39.06
CA ILE A 332 -28.17 -45.23 -39.23
C ILE A 332 -29.17 -44.28 -39.88
N LYS A 333 -30.17 -44.79 -40.54
CA LYS A 333 -31.22 -44.02 -41.21
C LYS A 333 -32.22 -43.48 -40.19
N SER A 334 -32.97 -42.44 -40.55
CA SER A 334 -34.10 -41.98 -39.78
C SER A 334 -35.11 -43.13 -39.56
N GLY A 335 -35.59 -43.24 -38.32
CA GLY A 335 -36.49 -44.34 -37.97
C GLY A 335 -36.54 -44.59 -36.49
N LEU A 336 -37.20 -45.70 -36.13
CA LEU A 336 -37.36 -46.16 -34.78
C LEU A 336 -36.38 -47.31 -34.50
N TYR A 337 -35.74 -47.23 -33.34
CA TYR A 337 -34.75 -48.18 -32.86
C TYR A 337 -34.98 -48.48 -31.41
N ILE A 338 -34.36 -49.56 -30.92
CA ILE A 338 -34.40 -50.01 -29.53
C ILE A 338 -32.97 -50.01 -29.00
N LEU A 339 -32.67 -49.24 -27.96
CA LEU A 339 -31.40 -49.23 -27.27
C LEU A 339 -31.55 -50.07 -26.00
N ASN A 340 -30.79 -51.14 -25.90
CA ASN A 340 -30.70 -51.93 -24.70
C ASN A 340 -29.43 -51.58 -23.95
N VAL A 341 -29.53 -51.28 -22.67
CA VAL A 341 -28.44 -50.82 -21.79
C VAL A 341 -28.39 -51.78 -20.59
N ASN A 342 -27.29 -52.48 -20.43
CA ASN A 342 -27.06 -53.44 -19.40
C ASN A 342 -25.79 -53.12 -18.62
N SER A 343 -25.87 -53.16 -17.29
CA SER A 343 -24.75 -53.12 -16.37
C SER A 343 -24.97 -54.09 -15.22
N GLU A 344 -24.19 -54.02 -14.13
CA GLU A 344 -24.31 -54.92 -13.01
C GLU A 344 -25.68 -54.78 -12.30
N THR A 345 -26.18 -53.55 -12.14
CA THR A 345 -27.43 -53.25 -11.45
C THR A 345 -28.56 -52.79 -12.38
N ILE A 346 -28.24 -52.41 -13.61
CA ILE A 346 -29.17 -51.77 -14.55
C ILE A 346 -29.41 -52.68 -15.76
N ASN A 347 -30.70 -52.90 -16.07
CA ASN A 347 -31.17 -53.51 -17.32
C ASN A 347 -32.33 -52.65 -17.84
N LYS A 348 -32.03 -51.79 -18.84
CA LYS A 348 -33.00 -50.83 -19.36
C LYS A 348 -33.09 -50.89 -20.88
N THR A 349 -34.33 -50.84 -21.36
CA THR A 349 -34.62 -50.74 -22.81
C THR A 349 -35.22 -49.37 -23.09
N ILE A 350 -34.62 -48.63 -24.04
CA ILE A 350 -35.02 -47.30 -24.40
C ILE A 350 -35.46 -47.26 -25.88
N LYS A 351 -36.63 -46.73 -26.12
CA LYS A 351 -37.09 -46.44 -27.49
C LYS A 351 -36.38 -45.20 -28.04
N VAL A 352 -35.67 -45.34 -29.15
CA VAL A 352 -34.91 -44.24 -29.78
C VAL A 352 -35.57 -43.84 -31.10
N ILE A 353 -35.88 -42.59 -31.23
CA ILE A 353 -36.35 -41.99 -32.50
C ILE A 353 -35.22 -41.25 -33.14
N ARG A 354 -34.74 -41.76 -34.29
CA ARG A 354 -33.73 -41.09 -35.13
C ARG A 354 -34.42 -40.21 -36.17
N LYS A 355 -34.21 -38.88 -36.11
CA LYS A 355 -34.70 -37.91 -37.08
C LYS A 355 -33.90 -37.90 -38.37
#